data_db382fd4e0c7a4ec2454cbb7ccd1c5be
#
_entry.id   db382fd4e0c7a4ec2454cbb7ccd1c5be
#
_cell.length_a   1.000
_cell.length_b   1.000
_cell.length_c   1.000
_cell.angle_alpha   90.00
_cell.angle_beta   90.00
_cell.angle_gamma   90.00
#
_symmetry.space_group_name_H-M   'P 1'
#
loop_
_entity.id
_entity.type
_entity.pdbx_description
1 polymer ?
#
loop_
_entity_poly.entity_id
_entity_poly.type
_entity_poly.pdbx_seq_one_letter_code
_entity_poly.pdbx_strand_id
1 'polypeptide(L)'
;MDVVKSFNDELSGIYEAKPPISRAKMSSLTKKAIKGIKFYKHIVQSVEKFVQKCRPEYKVPGLYVIDSVVRQSRHQFGAEKDVFMPRLCKNIITTFQHIYKCPEEDKPRILRVLNLWQKNSVFPQETVQQLIMMGGAPSPPPSQPQADTVPKPAAPDAANLTNILTHLLANPDTSQIQNLAGLLSNSQQNQLNDLLYQIKGNENVN
;
A
#
# COMPACT_ATOMS: atom_id res chain seq x y z
N MET A 1 0.04 20.93 29.48
CA MET A 1 0.92 21.45 28.38
C MET A 1 2.24 20.68 28.26
N ASP A 2 2.71 20.07 29.33
CA ASP A 2 4.01 19.35 29.36
C ASP A 2 4.14 18.18 28.36
N VAL A 3 3.03 17.51 28.06
CA VAL A 3 3.04 16.39 27.09
C VAL A 3 3.33 16.86 25.67
N VAL A 4 2.77 17.99 25.26
CA VAL A 4 3.03 18.57 23.92
C VAL A 4 4.45 19.07 23.84
N LYS A 5 4.95 19.73 24.90
CA LYS A 5 6.35 20.15 24.99
C LYS A 5 7.29 18.95 24.88
N SER A 6 7.05 17.90 25.68
CA SER A 6 7.85 16.68 25.63
C SER A 6 7.83 16.01 24.25
N PHE A 7 6.70 16.06 23.53
CA PHE A 7 6.61 15.59 22.15
C PHE A 7 7.45 16.45 21.20
N ASN A 8 7.36 17.78 21.34
CA ASN A 8 8.10 18.70 20.49
C ASN A 8 9.62 18.61 20.70
N ASP A 9 10.06 18.42 21.94
CA ASP A 9 11.47 18.21 22.28
C ASP A 9 11.99 16.93 21.61
N GLU A 10 11.21 15.85 21.66
CA GLU A 10 11.54 14.58 21.01
C GLU A 10 11.55 14.71 19.48
N LEU A 11 10.59 15.45 18.91
CA LEU A 11 10.49 15.69 17.48
C LEU A 11 11.70 16.54 16.99
N SER A 12 12.11 17.54 17.75
CA SER A 12 13.29 18.34 17.46
C SER A 12 14.57 17.50 17.53
N GLY A 13 14.62 16.53 18.44
CA GLY A 13 15.74 15.60 18.55
C GLY A 13 15.92 14.67 17.35
N ILE A 14 15.03 14.70 16.35
CA ILE A 14 15.27 14.04 15.05
C ILE A 14 16.50 14.65 14.35
N TYR A 15 16.74 15.97 14.54
CA TYR A 15 17.88 16.65 13.93
C TYR A 15 19.23 16.31 14.55
N GLU A 16 19.26 15.67 15.73
CA GLU A 16 20.50 15.26 16.40
C GLU A 16 21.18 14.08 15.70
N ALA A 17 20.42 13.32 14.92
CA ALA A 17 20.93 12.17 14.18
C ALA A 17 20.73 12.38 12.67
N LYS A 18 21.73 11.99 11.89
CA LYS A 18 21.57 11.89 10.43
C LYS A 18 20.58 10.76 10.11
N PRO A 19 19.70 10.91 9.08
CA PRO A 19 18.91 9.78 8.60
C PRO A 19 19.79 8.57 8.21
N PRO A 20 19.31 7.34 8.44
CA PRO A 20 17.98 6.97 8.89
C PRO A 20 17.77 7.10 10.41
N ILE A 21 16.59 7.54 10.81
CA ILE A 21 16.24 7.69 12.23
C ILE A 21 16.06 6.31 12.87
N SER A 22 16.56 6.16 14.09
CA SER A 22 16.50 4.89 14.82
C SER A 22 15.07 4.49 15.17
N ARG A 23 14.82 3.19 15.23
CA ARG A 23 13.53 2.64 15.69
C ARG A 23 13.15 3.10 17.09
N ALA A 24 14.14 3.21 17.98
CA ALA A 24 13.93 3.65 19.36
C ALA A 24 13.38 5.09 19.40
N LYS A 25 13.98 5.99 18.62
CA LYS A 25 13.53 7.39 18.50
C LYS A 25 12.11 7.47 17.94
N MET A 26 11.82 6.73 16.87
CA MET A 26 10.49 6.68 16.26
C MET A 26 9.45 6.12 17.25
N SER A 27 9.77 5.05 17.98
CA SER A 27 8.90 4.48 19.00
C SER A 27 8.64 5.45 20.15
N SER A 28 9.68 6.17 20.60
CA SER A 28 9.55 7.20 21.64
C SER A 28 8.59 8.32 21.22
N LEU A 29 8.77 8.86 20.01
CA LEU A 29 7.88 9.87 19.42
C LEU A 29 6.42 9.39 19.38
N THR A 30 6.22 8.18 18.86
CA THR A 30 4.89 7.58 18.75
C THR A 30 4.23 7.44 20.11
N LYS A 31 4.94 6.91 21.11
CA LYS A 31 4.43 6.80 22.49
C LYS A 31 4.04 8.13 23.08
N LYS A 32 4.86 9.17 22.86
CA LYS A 32 4.55 10.54 23.36
C LYS A 32 3.33 11.13 22.65
N ALA A 33 3.18 10.92 21.33
CA ALA A 33 2.00 11.35 20.59
C ALA A 33 0.73 10.69 21.14
N ILE A 34 0.74 9.37 21.34
CA ILE A 34 -0.40 8.60 21.87
C ILE A 34 -0.73 9.01 23.31
N LYS A 35 0.29 9.21 24.16
CA LYS A 35 0.09 9.74 25.52
C LYS A 35 -0.56 11.12 25.50
N GLY A 36 -0.25 11.92 24.49
CA GLY A 36 -0.80 13.27 24.26
C GLY A 36 -2.09 13.33 23.46
N ILE A 37 -2.83 12.23 23.29
CA ILE A 37 -4.01 12.17 22.42
C ILE A 37 -5.05 13.27 22.67
N LYS A 38 -5.23 13.69 23.90
CA LYS A 38 -6.12 14.83 24.24
C LYS A 38 -5.71 16.14 23.55
N PHE A 39 -4.44 16.26 23.19
CA PHE A 39 -3.84 17.41 22.51
C PHE A 39 -3.51 17.10 21.04
N TYR A 40 -4.18 16.15 20.43
CA TYR A 40 -3.89 15.66 19.08
C TYR A 40 -3.77 16.79 18.03
N LYS A 41 -4.58 17.84 18.16
CA LYS A 41 -4.52 19.00 17.24
C LYS A 41 -3.14 19.70 17.28
N HIS A 42 -2.58 19.87 18.46
CA HIS A 42 -1.26 20.48 18.65
C HIS A 42 -0.13 19.57 18.18
N ILE A 43 -0.26 18.26 18.47
CA ILE A 43 0.70 17.24 18.01
C ILE A 43 0.74 17.20 16.48
N VAL A 44 -0.42 17.12 15.81
CA VAL A 44 -0.49 17.15 14.34
C VAL A 44 0.12 18.45 13.80
N GLN A 45 -0.24 19.60 14.36
CA GLN A 45 0.33 20.88 13.95
C GLN A 45 1.87 20.92 14.11
N SER A 46 2.39 20.30 15.15
CA SER A 46 3.85 20.22 15.36
C SER A 46 4.51 19.38 14.28
N VAL A 47 3.92 18.24 13.92
CA VAL A 47 4.43 17.38 12.84
C VAL A 47 4.34 18.09 11.49
N GLU A 48 3.22 18.74 11.19
CA GLU A 48 3.03 19.52 9.95
C GLU A 48 4.09 20.64 9.84
N LYS A 49 4.31 21.39 10.93
CA LYS A 49 5.35 22.44 10.99
C LYS A 49 6.76 21.87 10.85
N PHE A 50 7.03 20.71 11.47
CA PHE A 50 8.30 20.02 11.30
C PHE A 50 8.53 19.67 9.84
N VAL A 51 7.57 18.99 9.20
CA VAL A 51 7.65 18.62 7.78
C VAL A 51 7.83 19.87 6.90
N GLN A 52 7.14 20.96 7.19
CA GLN A 52 7.25 22.20 6.44
C GLN A 52 8.67 22.79 6.51
N LYS A 53 9.27 22.84 7.70
CA LYS A 53 10.50 23.58 7.99
C LYS A 53 11.76 22.76 7.93
N CYS A 54 11.67 21.41 8.02
CA CYS A 54 12.84 20.56 8.05
C CYS A 54 13.60 20.59 6.71
N ARG A 55 14.91 20.26 6.77
CA ARG A 55 15.75 20.08 5.60
C ARG A 55 15.26 18.92 4.74
N PRO A 56 15.60 18.88 3.43
CA PRO A 56 15.15 17.84 2.51
C PRO A 56 15.35 16.41 3.03
N GLU A 57 16.51 16.11 3.60
CA GLU A 57 16.85 14.78 4.13
C GLU A 57 15.99 14.31 5.31
N TYR A 58 15.25 15.24 5.97
CA TYR A 58 14.34 14.92 7.08
C TYR A 58 12.86 14.83 6.66
N LYS A 59 12.53 15.05 5.38
CA LYS A 59 11.15 14.97 4.88
C LYS A 59 10.57 13.56 5.01
N VAL A 60 11.33 12.54 4.61
CA VAL A 60 10.91 11.14 4.76
C VAL A 60 10.85 10.71 6.23
N PRO A 61 11.81 11.02 7.11
CA PRO A 61 11.63 10.88 8.55
C PRO A 61 10.33 11.50 9.08
N GLY A 62 9.97 12.72 8.65
CA GLY A 62 8.69 13.35 9.00
C GLY A 62 7.47 12.54 8.55
N LEU A 63 7.50 11.97 7.34
CA LEU A 63 6.46 11.05 6.86
C LEU A 63 6.36 9.80 7.74
N TYR A 64 7.48 9.23 8.17
CA TYR A 64 7.47 8.07 9.06
C TYR A 64 6.88 8.38 10.44
N VAL A 65 7.03 9.62 10.94
CA VAL A 65 6.34 10.06 12.16
C VAL A 65 4.83 10.04 11.95
N ILE A 66 4.34 10.61 10.84
CA ILE A 66 2.91 10.60 10.49
C ILE A 66 2.39 9.16 10.42
N ASP A 67 3.06 8.30 9.66
CA ASP A 67 2.70 6.88 9.49
C ASP A 67 2.65 6.15 10.83
N SER A 68 3.68 6.30 11.65
CA SER A 68 3.79 5.61 12.93
C SER A 68 2.71 6.04 13.92
N VAL A 69 2.42 7.35 14.01
CA VAL A 69 1.39 7.88 14.91
C VAL A 69 -0.01 7.41 14.50
N VAL A 70 -0.36 7.50 13.21
CA VAL A 70 -1.69 7.11 12.72
C VAL A 70 -1.90 5.60 12.89
N ARG A 71 -0.93 4.78 12.49
CA ARG A 71 -1.06 3.32 12.65
C ARG A 71 -1.15 2.90 14.11
N GLN A 72 -0.36 3.50 14.99
CA GLN A 72 -0.42 3.19 16.42
C GLN A 72 -1.74 3.64 17.05
N SER A 73 -2.25 4.81 16.66
CA SER A 73 -3.56 5.30 17.11
C SER A 73 -4.68 4.34 16.72
N ARG A 74 -4.71 3.95 15.45
CA ARG A 74 -5.72 3.00 14.93
C ARG A 74 -5.61 1.62 15.58
N HIS A 75 -4.39 1.15 15.79
CA HIS A 75 -4.16 -0.13 16.48
C HIS A 75 -4.67 -0.11 17.92
N GLN A 76 -4.44 0.98 18.64
CA GLN A 76 -4.77 1.08 20.06
C GLN A 76 -6.23 1.43 20.33
N PHE A 77 -6.83 2.29 19.52
CA PHE A 77 -8.17 2.84 19.76
C PHE A 77 -9.22 2.38 18.74
N GLY A 78 -8.80 1.74 17.66
CA GLY A 78 -9.64 1.41 16.52
C GLY A 78 -9.74 2.57 15.51
N ALA A 79 -10.12 2.23 14.27
CA ALA A 79 -10.20 3.19 13.18
C ALA A 79 -11.23 4.31 13.44
N GLU A 80 -12.35 3.98 14.07
CA GLU A 80 -13.44 4.93 14.37
C GLU A 80 -13.10 5.93 15.47
N LYS A 81 -12.21 5.55 16.39
CA LYS A 81 -11.77 6.41 17.50
C LYS A 81 -10.44 7.10 17.24
N ASP A 82 -9.85 6.88 16.07
CA ASP A 82 -8.62 7.57 15.67
C ASP A 82 -8.90 9.04 15.39
N VAL A 83 -8.24 9.90 16.13
CA VAL A 83 -8.36 11.36 15.99
C VAL A 83 -7.24 11.97 15.15
N PHE A 84 -6.14 11.24 14.94
CA PHE A 84 -4.98 11.75 14.22
C PHE A 84 -5.21 11.74 12.70
N MET A 85 -5.72 10.63 12.15
CA MET A 85 -5.94 10.52 10.70
C MET A 85 -6.90 11.60 10.19
N PRO A 86 -8.12 11.78 10.75
CA PRO A 86 -9.05 12.81 10.25
C PRO A 86 -8.47 14.23 10.39
N ARG A 87 -7.64 14.46 11.41
CA ARG A 87 -7.00 15.77 11.58
C ARG A 87 -5.89 16.01 10.56
N LEU A 88 -5.08 15.00 10.27
CA LEU A 88 -4.05 15.04 9.24
C LEU A 88 -4.64 15.18 7.84
N CYS A 89 -5.74 14.51 7.53
CA CYS A 89 -6.44 14.61 6.23
C CYS A 89 -6.74 16.04 5.82
N LYS A 90 -7.02 16.92 6.78
CA LYS A 90 -7.36 18.34 6.50
C LYS A 90 -6.26 19.08 5.73
N ASN A 91 -4.99 18.75 6.01
CA ASN A 91 -3.83 19.43 5.45
C ASN A 91 -2.87 18.47 4.74
N ILE A 92 -3.30 17.24 4.47
CA ILE A 92 -2.40 16.18 3.98
C ILE A 92 -1.77 16.53 2.64
N ILE A 93 -2.54 17.15 1.73
CA ILE A 93 -2.06 17.57 0.42
C ILE A 93 -0.92 18.59 0.56
N THR A 94 -1.14 19.64 1.35
CA THR A 94 -0.12 20.67 1.62
C THR A 94 1.11 20.04 2.31
N THR A 95 0.89 19.13 3.24
CA THR A 95 1.97 18.42 3.93
C THR A 95 2.82 17.62 2.94
N PHE A 96 2.20 16.93 1.98
CA PHE A 96 2.91 16.17 0.95
C PHE A 96 3.62 17.03 -0.08
N GLN A 97 3.12 18.23 -0.39
CA GLN A 97 3.87 19.23 -1.17
C GLN A 97 5.24 19.54 -0.54
N HIS A 98 5.32 19.52 0.79
CA HIS A 98 6.57 19.69 1.50
C HIS A 98 7.39 18.40 1.58
N ILE A 99 6.75 17.22 1.74
CA ILE A 99 7.42 15.92 1.78
C ILE A 99 8.12 15.63 0.44
N TYR A 100 7.48 15.92 -0.68
CA TYR A 100 8.06 15.73 -2.01
C TYR A 100 9.25 16.66 -2.36
N LYS A 101 9.58 17.61 -1.47
CA LYS A 101 10.85 18.37 -1.53
C LYS A 101 12.04 17.59 -0.97
N CYS A 102 11.90 16.29 -0.73
CA CYS A 102 12.97 15.38 -0.36
C CYS A 102 13.94 15.15 -1.53
N PRO A 103 15.14 14.57 -1.28
CA PRO A 103 16.03 14.10 -2.33
C PRO A 103 15.33 13.10 -3.26
N GLU A 104 15.72 13.06 -4.54
CA GLU A 104 15.12 12.16 -5.55
C GLU A 104 15.23 10.68 -5.13
N GLU A 105 16.35 10.29 -4.55
CA GLU A 105 16.62 8.96 -4.03
C GLU A 105 15.67 8.50 -2.92
N ASP A 106 15.00 9.45 -2.27
CA ASP A 106 14.03 9.16 -1.19
C ASP A 106 12.57 9.03 -1.68
N LYS A 107 12.26 9.47 -2.89
CA LYS A 107 10.90 9.37 -3.46
C LYS A 107 10.32 7.96 -3.49
N PRO A 108 11.10 6.90 -3.81
CA PRO A 108 10.59 5.52 -3.73
C PRO A 108 10.12 5.12 -2.33
N ARG A 109 10.70 5.69 -1.27
CA ARG A 109 10.29 5.45 0.11
C ARG A 109 8.92 6.06 0.42
N ILE A 110 8.62 7.23 -0.16
CA ILE A 110 7.28 7.86 -0.06
C ILE A 110 6.23 6.97 -0.71
N LEU A 111 6.47 6.52 -1.94
CA LEU A 111 5.57 5.62 -2.66
C LEU A 111 5.32 4.32 -1.89
N ARG A 112 6.36 3.76 -1.27
CA ARG A 112 6.22 2.56 -0.43
C ARG A 112 5.26 2.79 0.74
N VAL A 113 5.33 3.94 1.40
CA VAL A 113 4.41 4.29 2.51
C VAL A 113 2.99 4.48 1.97
N LEU A 114 2.81 5.19 0.85
CA LEU A 114 1.51 5.41 0.24
C LEU A 114 0.84 4.10 -0.19
N ASN A 115 1.59 3.18 -0.79
CA ASN A 115 1.10 1.85 -1.15
C ASN A 115 0.67 1.04 0.09
N LEU A 116 1.40 1.16 1.21
CA LEU A 116 1.00 0.55 2.47
C LEU A 116 -0.28 1.19 3.03
N TRP A 117 -0.44 2.50 2.90
CA TRP A 117 -1.66 3.19 3.30
C TRP A 117 -2.86 2.77 2.47
N GLN A 118 -2.68 2.61 1.16
CA GLN A 118 -3.71 2.11 0.26
C GLN A 118 -4.12 0.67 0.63
N LYS A 119 -3.14 -0.23 0.76
CA LYS A 119 -3.38 -1.64 1.11
C LYS A 119 -4.11 -1.81 2.45
N ASN A 120 -3.78 -0.99 3.44
CA ASN A 120 -4.32 -1.10 4.79
C ASN A 120 -5.46 -0.10 5.08
N SER A 121 -5.95 0.60 4.05
CA SER A 121 -7.01 1.62 4.15
C SER A 121 -6.74 2.62 5.30
N VAL A 122 -5.48 3.10 5.40
CA VAL A 122 -5.07 4.03 6.47
C VAL A 122 -5.67 5.41 6.26
N PHE A 123 -5.69 5.89 5.02
CA PHE A 123 -6.35 7.11 4.57
C PHE A 123 -7.37 6.78 3.48
N PRO A 124 -8.32 7.68 3.17
CA PRO A 124 -9.26 7.49 2.05
C PRO A 124 -8.51 7.22 0.75
N GLN A 125 -9.00 6.28 -0.04
CA GLN A 125 -8.33 5.81 -1.24
C GLN A 125 -8.08 6.95 -2.24
N GLU A 126 -9.07 7.81 -2.44
CA GLU A 126 -8.95 8.99 -3.32
C GLU A 126 -7.82 9.92 -2.88
N THR A 127 -7.71 10.15 -1.56
CA THR A 127 -6.63 10.96 -1.00
C THR A 127 -5.27 10.33 -1.28
N VAL A 128 -5.12 9.02 -1.06
CA VAL A 128 -3.84 8.33 -1.29
C VAL A 128 -3.47 8.36 -2.77
N GLN A 129 -4.42 8.14 -3.67
CA GLN A 129 -4.18 8.23 -5.11
C GLN A 129 -3.72 9.63 -5.54
N GLN A 130 -4.36 10.67 -5.02
CA GLN A 130 -3.95 12.05 -5.27
C GLN A 130 -2.52 12.31 -4.80
N LEU A 131 -2.14 11.77 -3.63
CA LEU A 131 -0.77 11.90 -3.11
C LEU A 131 0.24 11.17 -4.00
N ILE A 132 -0.09 9.99 -4.54
CA ILE A 132 0.76 9.24 -5.46
C ILE A 132 0.96 10.04 -6.77
N MET A 133 -0.12 10.60 -7.33
CA MET A 133 -0.04 11.42 -8.55
C MET A 133 0.85 12.65 -8.37
N MET A 134 0.82 13.29 -7.21
CA MET A 134 1.70 14.43 -6.90
C MET A 134 3.19 14.09 -6.98
N GLY A 135 3.55 12.83 -6.75
CA GLY A 135 4.92 12.33 -6.83
C GLY A 135 5.41 12.05 -8.26
N GLY A 136 4.56 12.22 -9.28
CA GLY A 136 4.91 11.90 -10.68
C GLY A 136 5.00 10.40 -10.97
N ALA A 137 4.53 9.53 -10.07
CA ALA A 137 4.45 8.09 -10.34
C ALA A 137 3.23 7.77 -11.20
N PRO A 138 3.34 6.83 -12.17
CA PRO A 138 2.18 6.35 -12.90
C PRO A 138 1.19 5.73 -11.91
N SER A 139 -0.06 6.18 -11.96
CA SER A 139 -1.14 5.63 -11.13
C SER A 139 -1.28 4.14 -11.41
N PRO A 140 -1.41 3.27 -10.37
CA PRO A 140 -1.98 1.96 -10.61
C PRO A 140 -3.39 2.16 -11.17
N PRO A 141 -3.85 1.32 -12.12
CA PRO A 141 -5.17 1.45 -12.70
C PRO A 141 -6.22 1.48 -11.59
N PRO A 142 -7.25 2.33 -11.70
CA PRO A 142 -8.28 2.44 -10.68
C PRO A 142 -8.95 1.08 -10.48
N SER A 143 -8.88 0.57 -9.26
CA SER A 143 -9.74 -0.52 -8.83
C SER A 143 -11.17 0.00 -8.93
N GLN A 144 -11.91 -0.41 -9.94
CA GLN A 144 -13.31 -0.05 -10.11
C GLN A 144 -14.10 -0.38 -8.84
N PRO A 145 -14.99 0.51 -8.39
CA PRO A 145 -15.93 0.15 -7.34
C PRO A 145 -16.78 -1.02 -7.85
N GLN A 146 -16.72 -2.13 -7.16
CA GLN A 146 -17.67 -3.21 -7.37
C GLN A 146 -19.06 -2.70 -6.98
N ALA A 147 -19.79 -2.21 -7.99
CA ALA A 147 -21.23 -2.12 -7.90
C ALA A 147 -21.77 -3.55 -8.03
N ASP A 148 -22.60 -3.94 -7.08
CA ASP A 148 -23.37 -5.17 -7.11
C ASP A 148 -24.15 -5.29 -8.42
N THR A 149 -23.63 -6.09 -9.35
CA THR A 149 -24.38 -6.62 -10.48
C THR A 149 -23.90 -8.03 -10.74
N VAL A 150 -24.85 -8.94 -10.71
CA VAL A 150 -24.78 -10.37 -11.02
C VAL A 150 -23.82 -10.67 -12.19
N PRO A 151 -22.88 -11.60 -12.07
CA PRO A 151 -21.88 -11.86 -13.10
C PRO A 151 -22.50 -12.56 -14.29
N LYS A 152 -22.47 -11.86 -15.45
CA LYS A 152 -22.57 -12.51 -16.75
C LYS A 152 -21.17 -13.02 -17.11
N PRO A 153 -20.97 -14.27 -17.51
CA PRO A 153 -19.66 -14.84 -17.73
C PRO A 153 -18.97 -14.16 -18.93
N ALA A 154 -17.86 -13.45 -18.66
CA ALA A 154 -16.94 -13.00 -19.68
C ALA A 154 -15.94 -14.12 -19.97
N ALA A 155 -15.71 -14.38 -21.25
CA ALA A 155 -14.79 -15.39 -21.76
C ALA A 155 -13.35 -15.16 -21.29
N PRO A 156 -12.58 -16.22 -20.99
CA PRO A 156 -11.18 -16.08 -20.60
C PRO A 156 -10.32 -15.66 -21.80
N ASP A 157 -9.39 -14.73 -21.56
CA ASP A 157 -8.41 -14.26 -22.53
C ASP A 157 -7.67 -15.43 -23.19
N ALA A 158 -7.84 -15.57 -24.50
CA ALA A 158 -7.21 -16.61 -25.33
C ALA A 158 -5.67 -16.61 -25.26
N ALA A 159 -5.06 -15.48 -24.87
CA ALA A 159 -3.61 -15.36 -24.75
C ALA A 159 -3.00 -16.15 -23.59
N ASN A 160 -3.74 -16.32 -22.48
CA ASN A 160 -3.25 -17.06 -21.31
C ASN A 160 -3.33 -18.58 -21.52
N LEU A 161 -4.34 -19.05 -22.25
CA LEU A 161 -4.49 -20.48 -22.59
C LEU A 161 -3.43 -20.95 -23.59
N THR A 162 -3.07 -20.09 -24.53
CA THR A 162 -2.05 -20.41 -25.55
C THR A 162 -0.66 -20.57 -24.92
N ASN A 163 -0.30 -19.77 -23.92
CA ASN A 163 0.97 -19.88 -23.23
C ASN A 163 1.05 -21.15 -22.35
N ILE A 164 -0.05 -21.53 -21.71
CA ILE A 164 -0.12 -22.76 -20.89
C ILE A 164 -0.05 -24.00 -21.79
N LEU A 165 -0.73 -23.99 -22.93
CA LEU A 165 -0.70 -25.08 -23.90
C LEU A 165 0.68 -25.26 -24.54
N THR A 166 1.38 -24.18 -24.86
CA THR A 166 2.73 -24.23 -25.45
C THR A 166 3.73 -24.81 -24.47
N HIS A 167 3.57 -24.53 -23.17
CA HIS A 167 4.45 -25.07 -22.12
C HIS A 167 4.19 -26.54 -21.83
N LEU A 168 2.94 -27.01 -21.98
CA LEU A 168 2.55 -28.41 -21.81
C LEU A 168 3.00 -29.30 -23.00
N LEU A 169 3.01 -28.74 -24.22
CA LEU A 169 3.50 -29.47 -25.39
C LEU A 169 5.02 -29.65 -25.38
N ALA A 170 5.76 -28.79 -24.68
CA ALA A 170 7.22 -28.83 -24.59
C ALA A 170 7.74 -29.86 -23.56
N ASN A 171 6.94 -30.22 -22.56
CA ASN A 171 7.32 -31.19 -21.51
C ASN A 171 6.09 -31.95 -20.99
N PRO A 172 5.85 -33.19 -21.49
CA PRO A 172 4.73 -34.04 -21.07
C PRO A 172 5.04 -34.74 -19.73
N ASP A 173 4.97 -34.03 -18.61
CA ASP A 173 5.10 -34.64 -17.29
C ASP A 173 3.72 -34.78 -16.64
N THR A 174 3.27 -36.03 -16.51
CA THR A 174 1.91 -36.40 -16.06
C THR A 174 1.59 -35.91 -14.66
N SER A 175 2.60 -35.58 -13.82
CA SER A 175 2.43 -35.12 -12.46
C SER A 175 1.99 -33.63 -12.36
N GLN A 176 2.28 -32.84 -13.39
CA GLN A 176 1.87 -31.43 -13.43
C GLN A 176 0.42 -31.25 -13.90
N ILE A 177 -0.09 -32.18 -14.70
CA ILE A 177 -1.47 -32.18 -15.21
C ILE A 177 -2.48 -32.39 -14.06
N GLN A 178 -2.16 -33.25 -13.10
CA GLN A 178 -3.01 -33.48 -11.92
C GLN A 178 -3.09 -32.32 -10.96
N ASN A 179 -2.01 -31.51 -10.82
CA ASN A 179 -2.00 -30.32 -9.99
C ASN A 179 -2.77 -29.15 -10.61
N LEU A 180 -2.81 -29.06 -11.94
CA LEU A 180 -3.59 -28.04 -12.66
C LEU A 180 -5.10 -28.35 -12.66
N ALA A 181 -5.48 -29.61 -12.66
CA ALA A 181 -6.89 -30.02 -12.60
C ALA A 181 -7.60 -29.57 -11.31
N GLY A 182 -6.86 -29.41 -10.21
CA GLY A 182 -7.39 -28.89 -8.93
C GLY A 182 -7.58 -27.38 -8.88
N LEU A 183 -7.02 -26.63 -9.83
CA LEU A 183 -7.07 -25.15 -9.87
C LEU A 183 -8.07 -24.61 -10.90
N LEU A 184 -8.61 -25.45 -11.76
CA LEU A 184 -9.55 -25.09 -12.81
C LEU A 184 -11.00 -25.27 -12.33
N SER A 185 -11.87 -24.30 -12.65
CA SER A 185 -13.32 -24.43 -12.42
C SER A 185 -13.90 -25.57 -13.29
N ASN A 186 -15.00 -26.19 -12.85
CA ASN A 186 -15.66 -27.31 -13.53
C ASN A 186 -15.93 -27.09 -15.03
N SER A 187 -16.15 -25.83 -15.43
CA SER A 187 -16.37 -25.49 -16.85
C SER A 187 -15.08 -25.53 -17.68
N GLN A 188 -13.93 -25.20 -17.07
CA GLN A 188 -12.62 -25.25 -17.72
C GLN A 188 -12.07 -26.66 -17.79
N GLN A 189 -12.40 -27.52 -16.83
CA GLN A 189 -12.08 -28.96 -16.84
C GLN A 189 -12.77 -29.69 -17.98
N ASN A 190 -14.02 -29.37 -18.29
CA ASN A 190 -14.74 -29.99 -19.43
C ASN A 190 -14.13 -29.59 -20.78
N GLN A 191 -13.71 -28.33 -20.93
CA GLN A 191 -13.02 -27.89 -22.17
C GLN A 191 -11.65 -28.50 -22.33
N LEU A 192 -10.92 -28.72 -21.24
CA LEU A 192 -9.63 -29.43 -21.29
C LEU A 192 -9.78 -30.90 -21.67
N ASN A 193 -10.79 -31.55 -21.16
CA ASN A 193 -11.10 -32.94 -21.49
C ASN A 193 -11.54 -33.14 -22.96
N ASP A 194 -12.32 -32.20 -23.49
CA ASP A 194 -12.70 -32.19 -24.90
C ASP A 194 -11.50 -32.02 -25.85
N LEU A 195 -10.58 -31.14 -25.50
CA LEU A 195 -9.34 -30.94 -26.26
C LEU A 195 -8.41 -32.16 -26.19
N LEU A 196 -8.27 -32.79 -25.02
CA LEU A 196 -7.49 -34.01 -24.86
C LEU A 196 -8.08 -35.18 -25.67
N TYR A 197 -9.41 -35.26 -25.81
CA TYR A 197 -10.07 -36.27 -26.65
C TYR A 197 -9.84 -36.01 -28.13
N GLN A 198 -9.80 -34.79 -28.60
CA GLN A 198 -9.47 -34.42 -29.97
C GLN A 198 -8.02 -34.76 -30.34
N ILE A 199 -7.07 -34.55 -29.42
CA ILE A 199 -5.65 -34.83 -29.63
C ILE A 199 -5.43 -36.34 -29.69
N LYS A 200 -6.05 -37.12 -28.78
CA LYS A 200 -5.96 -38.61 -28.80
C LYS A 200 -6.65 -39.24 -29.98
N GLY A 201 -7.69 -38.63 -30.53
CA GLY A 201 -8.40 -39.15 -31.72
C GLY A 201 -7.61 -38.99 -33.03
N ASN A 202 -6.60 -38.11 -33.06
CA ASN A 202 -5.81 -37.87 -34.27
C ASN A 202 -4.53 -38.71 -34.37
N GLU A 203 -4.19 -39.50 -33.33
CA GLU A 203 -3.04 -40.44 -33.39
C GLU A 203 -3.36 -41.85 -33.94
N ASN A 204 -4.64 -42.13 -34.25
CA ASN A 204 -5.04 -43.45 -34.76
C ASN A 204 -5.41 -43.46 -36.26
N VAL A 205 -4.93 -42.50 -37.04
CA VAL A 205 -5.07 -42.50 -38.52
C VAL A 205 -3.71 -42.24 -39.13
N ASN A 206 -2.83 -43.24 -39.07
CA ASN A 206 -1.74 -43.44 -40.05
C ASN A 206 -1.21 -44.87 -39.94
#